data_86ff4879c768595269ec802fcc4bcaa1
#
_entry.id   86ff4879c768595269ec802fcc4bcaa1
#
_cell.length_a   1.000
_cell.length_b   1.000
_cell.length_c   1.000
_cell.angle_alpha   90.00
_cell.angle_beta   90.00
_cell.angle_gamma   90.00
#
_symmetry.space_group_name_H-M   'P 1'
#
loop_
_entity.id
_entity.type
_entity.pdbx_description
1 polymer ?
#
loop_
_entity_poly.entity_id
_entity_poly.type
_entity_poly.pdbx_seq_one_letter_code
_entity_poly.pdbx_strand_id
1 'polypeptide(L)'
;MNSGETDFYGKQKANITIWRREDYSKVIIHELLHAFDWDRLLPISFRHNTKTKVHEAESVVEALANIFHSFILSQGDPTKNREFQLRERKHAIELASQLNSIRWTTTETHVREYCILKAALICNDVAHQKFWSWLSLPSVNQLQREWVYVRSFCENELNNMIKKEEIHKRCISLQLVSIQLSLAPELSQTSKR
;
A
#
# COMPACT_ATOMS: atom_id res chain seq x y z
N MET A 1 -0.74 0.87 15.10
CA MET A 1 -1.84 0.85 16.09
C MET A 1 -3.08 0.44 15.31
N ASN A 2 -3.69 -0.69 15.68
CA ASN A 2 -4.89 -1.18 15.01
C ASN A 2 -6.05 -0.20 15.25
N SER A 3 -6.92 -0.03 14.28
CA SER A 3 -8.09 0.85 14.37
C SER A 3 -9.38 0.07 14.62
N GLY A 4 -9.32 -1.25 14.47
CA GLY A 4 -10.40 -2.20 14.68
C GLY A 4 -9.87 -3.58 15.03
N GLU A 5 -10.76 -4.50 15.34
CA GLU A 5 -10.50 -5.89 15.65
C GLU A 5 -11.72 -6.76 15.35
N THR A 6 -11.49 -7.95 14.80
CA THR A 6 -12.50 -8.94 14.55
C THR A 6 -12.29 -10.15 15.46
N ASP A 7 -13.22 -10.38 16.40
CA ASP A 7 -13.25 -11.53 17.29
C ASP A 7 -14.20 -12.59 16.78
N PHE A 8 -13.78 -13.84 16.73
CA PHE A 8 -14.60 -14.97 16.29
C PHE A 8 -15.20 -15.72 17.47
N TYR A 9 -16.52 -15.81 17.52
CA TYR A 9 -17.26 -16.63 18.48
C TYR A 9 -17.85 -17.85 17.78
N GLY A 10 -17.06 -18.94 17.74
CA GLY A 10 -17.46 -20.16 17.03
C GLY A 10 -17.36 -20.02 15.50
N LYS A 11 -18.06 -20.91 14.76
CA LYS A 11 -17.87 -21.02 13.30
C LYS A 11 -18.64 -19.98 12.47
N GLN A 12 -19.55 -19.22 13.06
CA GLN A 12 -20.50 -18.38 12.28
C GLN A 12 -20.77 -16.99 12.88
N LYS A 13 -20.09 -16.61 13.93
CA LYS A 13 -20.30 -15.30 14.58
C LYS A 13 -18.97 -14.59 14.75
N ALA A 14 -18.92 -13.36 14.30
CA ALA A 14 -17.82 -12.45 14.54
C ALA A 14 -18.33 -11.15 15.15
N ASN A 15 -17.60 -10.62 16.12
CA ASN A 15 -17.78 -9.27 16.62
C ASN A 15 -16.71 -8.37 16.01
N ILE A 16 -17.13 -7.23 15.47
CA ILE A 16 -16.22 -6.21 14.95
C ILE A 16 -16.26 -5.04 15.92
N THR A 17 -15.10 -4.73 16.50
CA THR A 17 -14.91 -3.58 17.38
C THR A 17 -14.06 -2.53 16.67
N ILE A 18 -14.54 -1.28 16.60
CA ILE A 18 -13.82 -0.17 15.98
C ILE A 18 -13.69 0.96 17.00
N TRP A 19 -12.45 1.44 17.22
CA TRP A 19 -12.17 2.51 18.19
C TRP A 19 -11.60 3.79 17.58
N ARG A 20 -11.32 3.79 16.25
CA ARG A 20 -10.97 5.01 15.50
C ARG A 20 -12.14 5.51 14.68
N ARG A 21 -12.58 6.72 14.97
CA ARG A 21 -13.74 7.33 14.30
C ARG A 21 -13.38 7.89 12.92
N GLU A 22 -12.14 8.35 12.72
CA GLU A 22 -11.72 9.07 11.53
C GLU A 22 -11.74 8.19 10.29
N ASP A 23 -11.36 6.91 10.43
CA ASP A 23 -11.24 5.95 9.33
C ASP A 23 -12.27 4.83 9.38
N TYR A 24 -13.36 5.00 10.19
CA TYR A 24 -14.24 3.89 10.52
C TYR A 24 -14.80 3.17 9.29
N SER A 25 -15.12 3.88 8.21
CA SER A 25 -15.72 3.27 7.00
C SER A 25 -14.76 2.31 6.30
N LYS A 26 -13.47 2.64 6.22
CA LYS A 26 -12.44 1.74 5.69
C LYS A 26 -12.15 0.60 6.65
N VAL A 27 -12.09 0.90 7.94
CA VAL A 27 -11.83 -0.10 8.99
C VAL A 27 -12.95 -1.14 9.04
N ILE A 28 -14.22 -0.74 8.93
CA ILE A 28 -15.34 -1.69 8.82
C ILE A 28 -15.14 -2.66 7.66
N ILE A 29 -14.76 -2.18 6.48
CA ILE A 29 -14.52 -3.03 5.31
C ILE A 29 -13.38 -4.02 5.57
N HIS A 30 -12.30 -3.54 6.16
CA HIS A 30 -11.14 -4.35 6.53
C HIS A 30 -11.55 -5.48 7.49
N GLU A 31 -12.25 -5.16 8.58
CA GLU A 31 -12.69 -6.13 9.57
C GLU A 31 -13.76 -7.10 9.01
N LEU A 32 -14.62 -6.64 8.11
CA LEU A 32 -15.54 -7.52 7.38
C LEU A 32 -14.83 -8.53 6.51
N LEU A 33 -13.73 -8.15 5.84
CA LEU A 33 -12.91 -9.08 5.07
C LEU A 33 -12.34 -10.19 5.96
N HIS A 34 -11.87 -9.86 7.17
CA HIS A 34 -11.49 -10.87 8.16
C HIS A 34 -12.67 -11.74 8.59
N ALA A 35 -13.82 -11.12 8.90
CA ALA A 35 -15.03 -11.84 9.31
C ALA A 35 -15.53 -12.83 8.24
N PHE A 36 -15.29 -12.53 6.96
CA PHE A 36 -15.56 -13.41 5.82
C PHE A 36 -14.39 -14.34 5.45
N ASP A 37 -13.37 -14.42 6.30
CA ASP A 37 -12.23 -15.35 6.11
C ASP A 37 -11.40 -15.10 4.83
N TRP A 38 -11.35 -13.87 4.31
CA TRP A 38 -10.59 -13.55 3.10
C TRP A 38 -9.08 -13.76 3.25
N ASP A 39 -8.57 -13.72 4.47
CA ASP A 39 -7.19 -14.09 4.78
C ASP A 39 -6.88 -15.58 4.56
N ARG A 40 -7.89 -16.46 4.40
CA ARG A 40 -7.71 -17.86 3.97
C ARG A 40 -7.31 -18.02 2.51
N LEU A 41 -7.41 -16.98 1.70
CA LEU A 41 -6.92 -17.00 0.32
C LEU A 41 -5.41 -17.24 0.27
N LEU A 42 -4.70 -16.87 1.33
CA LEU A 42 -3.27 -17.08 1.43
C LEU A 42 -2.94 -18.47 2.05
N PRO A 43 -1.77 -19.05 1.76
CA PRO A 43 -1.38 -20.37 2.26
C PRO A 43 -1.45 -20.45 3.78
N ILE A 44 -1.98 -21.57 4.31
CA ILE A 44 -2.05 -21.83 5.77
C ILE A 44 -0.66 -21.74 6.42
N SER A 45 0.41 -22.07 5.69
CA SER A 45 1.79 -21.85 6.13
C SER A 45 2.09 -20.39 6.49
N PHE A 46 1.30 -19.44 6.00
CA PHE A 46 1.41 -18.02 6.32
C PHE A 46 0.70 -17.63 7.64
N ARG A 47 -0.18 -18.48 8.16
CA ARG A 47 -0.91 -18.21 9.42
C ARG A 47 -0.13 -18.58 10.68
N HIS A 48 0.78 -19.57 10.62
CA HIS A 48 1.27 -20.22 11.85
C HIS A 48 2.77 -20.14 12.10
N ASN A 49 3.58 -19.59 11.20
CA ASN A 49 5.02 -19.70 11.42
C ASN A 49 5.81 -18.51 10.91
N THR A 50 6.14 -17.62 11.77
CA THR A 50 6.97 -16.42 11.69
C THR A 50 6.18 -15.12 11.56
N LYS A 51 6.66 -14.10 12.26
CA LYS A 51 6.08 -12.74 12.32
C LYS A 51 5.86 -12.11 10.92
N THR A 52 6.62 -12.49 9.91
CA THR A 52 6.54 -11.97 8.54
C THR A 52 5.31 -12.45 7.76
N LYS A 53 4.78 -13.64 8.07
CA LYS A 53 3.70 -14.27 7.28
C LYS A 53 2.30 -13.74 7.61
N VAL A 54 2.08 -13.33 8.86
CA VAL A 54 0.81 -12.70 9.27
C VAL A 54 0.59 -11.40 8.51
N HIS A 55 1.66 -10.68 8.20
CA HIS A 55 1.58 -9.37 7.55
C HIS A 55 1.25 -9.44 6.06
N GLU A 56 1.49 -10.57 5.39
CA GLU A 56 1.08 -10.73 3.99
C GLU A 56 -0.45 -10.80 3.88
N ALA A 57 -1.11 -11.55 4.75
CA ALA A 57 -2.57 -11.62 4.79
C ALA A 57 -3.18 -10.24 5.07
N GLU A 58 -2.67 -9.54 6.09
CA GLU A 58 -3.06 -8.18 6.43
C GLU A 58 -2.87 -7.21 5.26
N SER A 59 -1.75 -7.32 4.53
CA SER A 59 -1.47 -6.47 3.36
C SER A 59 -2.48 -6.68 2.23
N VAL A 60 -2.89 -7.92 2.00
CA VAL A 60 -3.91 -8.26 0.99
C VAL A 60 -5.28 -7.76 1.43
N VAL A 61 -5.66 -7.99 2.67
CA VAL A 61 -6.94 -7.51 3.23
C VAL A 61 -7.01 -5.99 3.17
N GLU A 62 -5.94 -5.30 3.53
CA GLU A 62 -5.89 -3.83 3.48
C GLU A 62 -5.92 -3.29 2.04
N ALA A 63 -5.24 -3.95 1.08
CA ALA A 63 -5.31 -3.58 -0.33
C ALA A 63 -6.76 -3.71 -0.86
N LEU A 64 -7.44 -4.79 -0.51
CA LEU A 64 -8.85 -5.01 -0.85
C LEU A 64 -9.76 -3.98 -0.17
N ALA A 65 -9.53 -3.70 1.12
CA ALA A 65 -10.30 -2.69 1.85
C ALA A 65 -10.19 -1.31 1.19
N ASN A 66 -9.00 -0.92 0.74
CA ASN A 66 -8.80 0.33 0.00
C ASN A 66 -9.59 0.35 -1.32
N ILE A 67 -9.59 -0.75 -2.07
CA ILE A 67 -10.30 -0.87 -3.35
C ILE A 67 -11.81 -0.77 -3.14
N PHE A 68 -12.36 -1.55 -2.20
CA PHE A 68 -13.79 -1.53 -1.89
C PHE A 68 -14.23 -0.19 -1.29
N HIS A 69 -13.42 0.40 -0.43
CA HIS A 69 -13.70 1.72 0.14
C HIS A 69 -13.77 2.80 -0.95
N SER A 70 -12.82 2.81 -1.89
CA SER A 70 -12.82 3.72 -3.03
C SER A 70 -14.09 3.56 -3.89
N PHE A 71 -14.51 2.32 -4.13
CA PHE A 71 -15.74 2.02 -4.87
C PHE A 71 -16.99 2.53 -4.15
N ILE A 72 -17.08 2.32 -2.85
CA ILE A 72 -18.21 2.78 -2.03
C ILE A 72 -18.25 4.31 -2.00
N LEU A 73 -17.12 4.98 -1.77
CA LEU A 73 -17.05 6.45 -1.74
C LEU A 73 -17.40 7.08 -3.10
N SER A 74 -17.09 6.41 -4.19
CA SER A 74 -17.42 6.86 -5.53
C SER A 74 -18.90 6.66 -5.89
N GLN A 75 -19.65 5.92 -5.08
CA GLN A 75 -21.03 5.51 -5.36
C GLN A 75 -21.18 4.82 -6.73
N GLY A 76 -20.15 4.07 -7.14
CA GLY A 76 -20.09 3.39 -8.42
C GLY A 76 -19.73 4.27 -9.64
N ASP A 77 -19.43 5.56 -9.44
CA ASP A 77 -18.92 6.44 -10.50
C ASP A 77 -17.48 6.05 -10.85
N PRO A 78 -17.20 5.59 -12.11
CA PRO A 78 -15.86 5.11 -12.47
C PRO A 78 -14.78 6.20 -12.41
N THR A 79 -15.14 7.46 -12.71
CA THR A 79 -14.19 8.58 -12.72
C THR A 79 -13.77 8.91 -11.29
N LYS A 80 -14.73 9.07 -10.39
CA LYS A 80 -14.47 9.31 -8.97
C LYS A 80 -13.72 8.14 -8.33
N ASN A 81 -14.10 6.90 -8.65
CA ASN A 81 -13.40 5.71 -8.16
C ASN A 81 -11.92 5.74 -8.57
N ARG A 82 -11.63 6.06 -9.83
CA ARG A 82 -10.26 6.19 -10.32
C ARG A 82 -9.49 7.28 -9.57
N GLU A 83 -10.10 8.43 -9.32
CA GLU A 83 -9.47 9.51 -8.54
C GLU A 83 -9.13 9.08 -7.11
N PHE A 84 -10.07 8.44 -6.40
CA PHE A 84 -9.81 7.91 -5.06
C PHE A 84 -8.68 6.88 -5.07
N GLN A 85 -8.69 5.93 -6.00
CA GLN A 85 -7.61 4.95 -6.12
C GLN A 85 -6.26 5.60 -6.42
N LEU A 86 -6.19 6.62 -7.26
CA LEU A 86 -4.94 7.34 -7.55
C LEU A 86 -4.40 8.06 -6.30
N ARG A 87 -5.26 8.65 -5.48
CA ARG A 87 -4.86 9.29 -4.21
C ARG A 87 -4.31 8.24 -3.22
N GLU A 88 -4.99 7.13 -3.05
CA GLU A 88 -4.53 6.02 -2.20
C GLU A 88 -3.19 5.44 -2.67
N ARG A 89 -3.02 5.23 -3.97
CA ARG A 89 -1.76 4.78 -4.57
C ARG A 89 -0.62 5.75 -4.26
N LYS A 90 -0.83 7.04 -4.51
CA LYS A 90 0.17 8.07 -4.24
C LYS A 90 0.59 8.04 -2.78
N HIS A 91 -0.36 8.08 -1.86
CA HIS A 91 -0.08 8.01 -0.42
C HIS A 91 0.67 6.73 -0.03
N ALA A 92 0.25 5.56 -0.55
CA ALA A 92 0.90 4.29 -0.26
C ALA A 92 2.36 4.25 -0.76
N ILE A 93 2.64 4.78 -1.97
CA ILE A 93 3.99 4.85 -2.53
C ILE A 93 4.87 5.82 -1.73
N GLU A 94 4.35 6.99 -1.36
CA GLU A 94 5.07 7.96 -0.53
C GLU A 94 5.45 7.36 0.82
N LEU A 95 4.52 6.68 1.49
CA LEU A 95 4.77 5.99 2.75
C LEU A 95 5.81 4.87 2.58
N ALA A 96 5.68 4.03 1.56
CA ALA A 96 6.63 2.95 1.28
C ALA A 96 8.03 3.49 0.99
N SER A 97 8.15 4.59 0.24
CA SER A 97 9.42 5.27 -0.04
C SER A 97 10.09 5.79 1.24
N GLN A 98 9.31 6.43 2.12
CA GLN A 98 9.80 6.90 3.42
C GLN A 98 10.29 5.73 4.28
N LEU A 99 9.49 4.66 4.38
CA LEU A 99 9.84 3.47 5.16
C LEU A 99 11.06 2.73 4.64
N ASN A 100 11.30 2.73 3.32
CA ASN A 100 12.51 2.17 2.73
C ASN A 100 13.78 2.98 3.05
N SER A 101 13.65 4.29 3.21
CA SER A 101 14.79 5.18 3.51
C SER A 101 15.24 5.13 4.98
N ILE A 102 14.38 4.66 5.89
CA ILE A 102 14.66 4.62 7.32
C ILE A 102 15.34 3.29 7.67
N ARG A 103 16.54 3.34 8.26
CA ARG A 103 17.17 2.18 8.92
C ARG A 103 16.43 1.90 10.23
N TRP A 104 15.47 1.01 10.19
CA TRP A 104 14.79 0.55 11.40
C TRP A 104 15.71 -0.41 12.16
N THR A 105 16.03 -0.05 13.40
CA THR A 105 16.82 -0.88 14.31
C THR A 105 15.96 -1.66 15.31
N THR A 106 14.63 -1.60 15.20
CA THR A 106 13.71 -2.11 16.23
C THR A 106 12.72 -3.15 15.70
N THR A 107 12.07 -3.83 16.62
CA THR A 107 11.12 -4.94 16.48
C THR A 107 9.83 -4.63 15.69
N GLU A 108 9.67 -3.42 15.15
CA GLU A 108 8.50 -2.97 14.37
C GLU A 108 8.61 -3.24 12.86
N THR A 109 9.47 -4.17 12.45
CA THR A 109 9.65 -4.56 11.04
C THR A 109 8.36 -5.00 10.35
N HIS A 110 7.41 -5.53 11.11
CA HIS A 110 6.14 -5.97 10.58
C HIS A 110 5.29 -4.84 9.96
N VAL A 111 5.20 -3.67 10.60
CA VAL A 111 4.42 -2.53 10.07
C VAL A 111 5.02 -2.05 8.76
N ARG A 112 6.36 -2.02 8.67
CA ARG A 112 7.07 -1.67 7.45
C ARG A 112 6.73 -2.61 6.30
N GLU A 113 6.87 -3.91 6.52
CA GLU A 113 6.59 -4.93 5.50
C GLU A 113 5.13 -4.88 5.03
N TYR A 114 4.19 -4.73 5.96
CA TYR A 114 2.78 -4.54 5.69
C TYR A 114 2.53 -3.32 4.77
N CYS A 115 3.08 -2.16 5.09
CA CYS A 115 2.88 -0.95 4.29
C CYS A 115 3.52 -1.06 2.90
N ILE A 116 4.71 -1.67 2.80
CA ILE A 116 5.42 -1.86 1.54
C ILE A 116 4.66 -2.85 0.65
N LEU A 117 4.24 -3.99 1.18
CA LEU A 117 3.52 -4.98 0.38
C LEU A 117 2.15 -4.47 -0.05
N LYS A 118 1.41 -3.79 0.82
CA LYS A 118 0.17 -3.12 0.43
C LYS A 118 0.41 -2.15 -0.74
N ALA A 119 1.43 -1.30 -0.61
CA ALA A 119 1.78 -0.36 -1.68
C ALA A 119 2.12 -1.09 -2.98
N ALA A 120 2.86 -2.20 -2.92
CA ALA A 120 3.23 -2.99 -4.09
C ALA A 120 2.01 -3.52 -4.85
N LEU A 121 0.99 -4.01 -4.14
CA LEU A 121 -0.22 -4.58 -4.75
C LEU A 121 -1.05 -3.54 -5.53
N ILE A 122 -0.94 -2.25 -5.17
CA ILE A 122 -1.76 -1.19 -5.74
C ILE A 122 -0.95 -0.08 -6.43
N CYS A 123 0.38 -0.16 -6.51
CA CYS A 123 1.25 0.95 -6.91
C CYS A 123 0.97 1.50 -8.32
N ASN A 124 0.60 0.66 -9.26
CA ASN A 124 0.28 1.05 -10.64
C ASN A 124 -0.79 0.13 -11.24
N ASP A 125 -1.25 0.44 -12.46
CA ASP A 125 -2.28 -0.36 -13.12
C ASP A 125 -1.80 -1.78 -13.46
N VAL A 126 -0.53 -1.98 -13.73
CA VAL A 126 0.05 -3.30 -14.07
C VAL A 126 0.07 -4.21 -12.83
N ALA A 127 0.55 -3.71 -11.69
CA ALA A 127 0.52 -4.43 -10.42
C ALA A 127 -0.92 -4.73 -9.99
N HIS A 128 -1.81 -3.74 -10.12
CA HIS A 128 -3.22 -3.88 -9.78
C HIS A 128 -3.93 -4.94 -10.66
N GLN A 129 -3.70 -4.94 -11.97
CA GLN A 129 -4.24 -5.98 -12.87
C GLN A 129 -3.70 -7.36 -12.52
N LYS A 130 -2.40 -7.47 -12.19
CA LYS A 130 -1.80 -8.74 -11.77
C LYS A 130 -2.42 -9.25 -10.47
N PHE A 131 -2.65 -8.38 -9.51
CA PHE A 131 -3.32 -8.69 -8.25
C PHE A 131 -4.76 -9.18 -8.48
N TRP A 132 -5.56 -8.47 -9.32
CA TRP A 132 -6.92 -8.90 -9.67
C TRP A 132 -6.96 -10.22 -10.43
N SER A 133 -6.05 -10.43 -11.38
CA SER A 133 -5.96 -11.70 -12.10
C SER A 133 -5.68 -12.86 -11.16
N TRP A 134 -4.85 -12.63 -10.14
CA TRP A 134 -4.59 -13.61 -9.10
C TRP A 134 -5.85 -13.90 -8.27
N LEU A 135 -6.57 -12.88 -7.79
CA LEU A 135 -7.82 -13.05 -7.04
C LEU A 135 -8.91 -13.78 -7.83
N SER A 136 -8.86 -13.74 -9.16
CA SER A 136 -9.80 -14.38 -10.06
C SER A 136 -9.50 -15.87 -10.32
N LEU A 137 -8.43 -16.42 -9.74
CA LEU A 137 -8.11 -17.83 -9.90
C LEU A 137 -9.18 -18.72 -9.27
N PRO A 138 -9.53 -19.86 -9.93
CA PRO A 138 -10.73 -20.63 -9.58
C PRO A 138 -10.62 -21.45 -8.30
N SER A 139 -9.44 -21.56 -7.70
CA SER A 139 -9.27 -22.35 -6.47
C SER A 139 -8.25 -21.75 -5.52
N VAL A 140 -8.46 -21.97 -4.22
CA VAL A 140 -7.52 -21.57 -3.17
C VAL A 140 -6.13 -22.17 -3.39
N ASN A 141 -6.04 -23.43 -3.86
CA ASN A 141 -4.77 -24.07 -4.14
C ASN A 141 -3.97 -23.37 -5.26
N GLN A 142 -4.66 -22.83 -6.28
CA GLN A 142 -4.02 -22.03 -7.34
C GLN A 142 -3.60 -20.65 -6.81
N LEU A 143 -4.46 -19.97 -6.06
CA LEU A 143 -4.12 -18.71 -5.39
C LEU A 143 -2.84 -18.87 -4.56
N GLN A 144 -2.77 -19.93 -3.77
CA GLN A 144 -1.63 -20.18 -2.90
C GLN A 144 -0.34 -20.47 -3.66
N ARG A 145 -0.39 -21.23 -4.75
CA ARG A 145 0.79 -21.52 -5.59
C ARG A 145 1.32 -20.29 -6.32
N GLU A 146 0.42 -19.44 -6.82
CA GLU A 146 0.77 -18.27 -7.60
C GLU A 146 1.19 -17.07 -6.74
N TRP A 147 0.89 -17.08 -5.43
CA TRP A 147 1.12 -15.93 -4.57
C TRP A 147 2.54 -15.41 -4.56
N VAL A 148 3.53 -16.28 -4.43
CA VAL A 148 4.95 -15.88 -4.38
C VAL A 148 5.35 -15.13 -5.66
N TYR A 149 4.86 -15.60 -6.80
CA TYR A 149 5.11 -14.97 -8.09
C TYR A 149 4.43 -13.59 -8.20
N VAL A 150 3.16 -13.49 -7.81
CA VAL A 150 2.39 -12.24 -7.83
C VAL A 150 3.02 -11.21 -6.90
N ARG A 151 3.35 -11.61 -5.69
CA ARG A 151 4.03 -10.76 -4.71
C ARG A 151 5.34 -10.21 -5.28
N SER A 152 6.24 -11.08 -5.75
CA SER A 152 7.54 -10.67 -6.30
C SER A 152 7.39 -9.73 -7.50
N PHE A 153 6.41 -9.98 -8.36
CA PHE A 153 6.11 -9.11 -9.48
C PHE A 153 5.69 -7.70 -9.01
N CYS A 154 4.73 -7.61 -8.09
CA CYS A 154 4.24 -6.34 -7.56
C CYS A 154 5.33 -5.56 -6.79
N GLU A 155 6.17 -6.24 -6.01
CA GLU A 155 7.31 -5.63 -5.31
C GLU A 155 8.34 -5.04 -6.30
N ASN A 156 8.60 -5.71 -7.42
CA ASN A 156 9.47 -5.18 -8.48
C ASN A 156 8.88 -3.93 -9.13
N GLU A 157 7.57 -3.91 -9.41
CA GLU A 157 6.88 -2.73 -9.93
C GLU A 157 6.98 -1.54 -8.97
N LEU A 158 6.77 -1.74 -7.68
CA LEU A 158 6.92 -0.70 -6.66
C LEU A 158 8.36 -0.16 -6.62
N ASN A 159 9.35 -1.03 -6.62
CA ASN A 159 10.76 -0.63 -6.61
C ASN A 159 11.14 0.21 -7.84
N ASN A 160 10.61 -0.15 -9.01
CA ASN A 160 10.81 0.62 -10.23
C ASN A 160 10.18 2.03 -10.14
N MET A 161 9.00 2.14 -9.53
CA MET A 161 8.33 3.42 -9.32
C MET A 161 9.11 4.31 -8.34
N ILE A 162 9.53 3.78 -7.19
CA ILE A 162 10.31 4.52 -6.19
C ILE A 162 11.61 5.04 -6.83
N LYS A 163 12.33 4.22 -7.59
CA LYS A 163 13.55 4.66 -8.29
C LYS A 163 13.28 5.79 -9.29
N LYS A 164 12.19 5.72 -10.05
CA LYS A 164 11.81 6.79 -10.98
C LYS A 164 11.52 8.10 -10.25
N GLU A 165 10.80 8.06 -9.14
CA GLU A 165 10.53 9.25 -8.33
C GLU A 165 11.81 9.85 -7.73
N GLU A 166 12.73 9.04 -7.23
CA GLU A 166 14.01 9.52 -6.70
C GLU A 166 14.87 10.20 -7.78
N ILE A 167 14.92 9.63 -8.99
CA ILE A 167 15.60 10.24 -10.13
C ILE A 167 14.95 11.57 -10.47
N HIS A 168 13.63 11.65 -10.54
CA HIS A 168 12.90 12.86 -10.84
C HIS A 168 13.16 13.96 -9.81
N LYS A 169 13.12 13.64 -8.51
CA LYS A 169 13.44 14.58 -7.42
C LYS A 169 14.87 15.10 -7.51
N ARG A 170 15.84 14.25 -7.84
CA ARG A 170 17.25 14.66 -8.06
C ARG A 170 17.39 15.59 -9.27
N CYS A 171 16.72 15.30 -10.38
CA CYS A 171 16.73 16.16 -11.57
C CYS A 171 16.17 17.56 -11.27
N ILE A 172 15.03 17.64 -10.56
CA ILE A 172 14.44 18.92 -10.15
C ILE A 172 15.40 19.70 -9.24
N SER A 173 16.02 19.06 -8.25
CA SER A 173 16.96 19.73 -7.35
C SER A 173 18.19 20.27 -8.09
N LEU A 174 18.73 19.53 -9.06
CA LEU A 174 19.84 19.98 -9.89
C LEU A 174 19.46 21.18 -10.78
N GLN A 175 18.23 21.18 -11.33
CA GLN A 175 17.71 22.31 -12.09
C GLN A 175 17.56 23.56 -11.21
N LEU A 176 17.04 23.44 -10.00
CA LEU A 176 16.92 24.55 -9.07
C LEU A 176 18.29 25.13 -8.67
N VAL A 177 19.29 24.28 -8.43
CA VAL A 177 20.67 24.72 -8.14
C VAL A 177 21.27 25.45 -9.35
N SER A 178 21.06 24.95 -10.57
CA SER A 178 21.58 25.63 -11.78
C SER A 178 20.94 27.00 -12.00
N ILE A 179 19.63 27.13 -11.73
CA ILE A 179 18.92 28.42 -11.78
C ILE A 179 19.47 29.39 -10.72
N GLN A 180 19.70 28.95 -9.50
CA GLN A 180 20.29 29.79 -8.45
C GLN A 180 21.71 30.26 -8.79
N LEU A 181 22.52 29.38 -9.38
CA LEU A 181 23.89 29.75 -9.82
C LEU A 181 23.88 30.72 -10.99
N SER A 182 22.90 30.64 -11.90
CA SER A 182 22.79 31.59 -13.02
C SER A 182 22.31 32.99 -12.60
N LEU A 183 21.58 33.11 -11.50
CA LEU A 183 21.10 34.39 -10.94
C LEU A 183 22.11 35.05 -9.98
N ALA A 184 23.09 34.33 -9.48
CA ALA A 184 24.08 34.82 -8.53
C ALA A 184 24.96 36.00 -9.04
N PRO A 185 25.36 36.09 -10.32
CA PRO A 185 26.17 37.23 -10.81
C PRO A 185 25.43 38.55 -10.84
N GLU A 186 24.11 38.57 -11.03
CA GLU A 186 23.35 39.84 -11.13
C GLU A 186 23.17 40.54 -9.78
N LEU A 187 23.17 39.83 -8.69
CA LEU A 187 23.02 40.38 -7.33
C LEU A 187 24.33 41.02 -6.82
N SER A 188 25.49 40.67 -7.38
CA SER A 188 26.78 41.23 -6.96
C SER A 188 27.09 42.62 -7.59
N GLN A 189 26.35 43.00 -8.63
CA GLN A 189 26.59 44.29 -9.31
C GLN A 189 25.78 45.48 -8.76
N THR A 190 24.73 45.19 -7.98
CA THR A 190 23.86 46.24 -7.42
C THR A 190 24.33 46.83 -6.08
N SER A 191 25.42 46.33 -5.50
CA SER A 191 25.97 46.79 -4.21
C SER A 191 27.10 47.80 -4.32
N LYS A 192 27.37 48.35 -5.50
CA LYS A 192 28.39 49.40 -5.73
C LYS A 192 27.75 50.62 -6.37
N ARG A 193 26.85 51.26 -5.67
CA ARG A 193 26.45 52.67 -5.90
C ARG A 193 26.17 53.36 -4.58
#